data_2571d0bc016ff2c612840ec3b22b3eeb
#
_entry.id   2571d0bc016ff2c612840ec3b22b3eeb
#
_cell.length_a   1.000
_cell.length_b   1.000
_cell.length_c   1.000
_cell.angle_alpha   90.00
_cell.angle_beta   90.00
_cell.angle_gamma   90.00
#
_symmetry.space_group_name_H-M   'P 1'
#
loop_
_entity.id
_entity.type
_entity.pdbx_description
1 polymer ?
#
loop_
_entity_poly.entity_id
_entity_poly.type
_entity_poly.pdbx_seq_one_letter_code
_entity_poly.pdbx_strand_id
1 'polypeptide(L)'
;MDTTIYLAWSSAPIPADLVGPWTELRVLAEDLVVVEGTESLSRVYHEIKWSLPDDAALLVTPVAERPKLKYLPDGTTTWFRDRLPPQTEAGPRDD
;
A
#
# COMPACT_ATOMS: atom_id res chain seq x y z
N MET A 1 15.39 -3.63 -12.10
CA MET A 1 13.95 -3.83 -12.10
C MET A 1 13.30 -2.86 -11.17
N ASP A 2 12.21 -2.30 -11.61
CA ASP A 2 11.56 -1.27 -10.84
C ASP A 2 10.64 -1.87 -9.79
N THR A 3 10.77 -1.38 -8.58
CA THR A 3 9.91 -1.78 -7.49
C THR A 3 8.79 -0.76 -7.37
N THR A 4 7.58 -1.25 -7.15
CA THR A 4 6.41 -0.41 -6.98
C THR A 4 5.81 -0.65 -5.60
N ILE A 5 5.35 0.42 -4.99
CA ILE A 5 4.60 0.37 -3.73
C ILE A 5 3.12 0.42 -4.09
N TYR A 6 2.34 -0.51 -3.55
CA TYR A 6 0.89 -0.53 -3.73
C TYR A 6 0.21 -0.38 -2.39
N LEU A 7 -0.80 0.47 -2.35
CA LEU A 7 -1.65 0.65 -1.17
C LEU A 7 -2.93 -0.13 -1.40
N ALA A 8 -3.35 -0.91 -0.41
CA ALA A 8 -4.56 -1.72 -0.51
C ALA A 8 -5.45 -1.48 0.68
N TRP A 9 -6.73 -1.20 0.39
CA TRP A 9 -7.77 -1.06 1.40
C TRP A 9 -8.89 -2.05 1.10
N SER A 10 -9.47 -2.61 2.15
CA SER A 10 -10.59 -3.53 2.01
C SER A 10 -11.66 -3.21 3.06
N SER A 11 -12.91 -3.57 2.75
CA SER A 11 -13.98 -3.46 3.74
C SER A 11 -13.93 -4.61 4.76
N ALA A 12 -13.07 -5.60 4.52
CA ALA A 12 -12.84 -6.70 5.45
C ALA A 12 -11.38 -6.67 5.89
N PRO A 13 -11.06 -7.25 7.06
CA PRO A 13 -9.66 -7.27 7.48
C PRO A 13 -8.77 -7.99 6.48
N ILE A 14 -7.57 -7.45 6.27
CA ILE A 14 -6.57 -8.05 5.39
C ILE A 14 -5.61 -8.83 6.28
N PRO A 15 -5.37 -10.13 5.99
CA PRO A 15 -4.46 -10.91 6.83
C PRO A 15 -3.07 -10.29 6.90
N ALA A 16 -2.56 -10.13 8.11
CA ALA A 16 -1.24 -9.53 8.32
C ALA A 16 -0.11 -10.41 7.81
N ASP A 17 -0.35 -11.70 7.71
CA ASP A 17 0.64 -12.67 7.25
C ASP A 17 0.39 -13.10 5.81
N LEU A 18 -0.34 -12.31 5.05
CA LEU A 18 -0.65 -12.62 3.67
C LEU A 18 0.62 -12.76 2.85
N VAL A 19 0.73 -13.88 2.16
CA VAL A 19 1.86 -14.17 1.30
C VAL A 19 1.44 -13.97 -0.15
N GLY A 20 2.28 -13.29 -0.91
CA GLY A 20 1.99 -13.03 -2.30
C GLY A 20 3.26 -12.70 -3.06
N PRO A 21 3.11 -12.25 -4.32
CA PRO A 21 4.25 -11.97 -5.19
C PRO A 21 4.91 -10.62 -4.88
N TRP A 22 5.01 -10.27 -3.62
CA TRP A 22 5.68 -9.05 -3.17
C TRP A 22 6.81 -9.41 -2.23
N THR A 23 7.78 -8.49 -2.11
CA THR A 23 8.93 -8.72 -1.25
C THR A 23 8.64 -8.33 0.19
N GLU A 24 7.68 -7.44 0.40
CA GLU A 24 7.34 -7.01 1.74
C GLU A 24 5.88 -6.56 1.80
N LEU A 25 5.23 -6.85 2.91
CA LEU A 25 3.90 -6.35 3.24
C LEU A 25 3.99 -5.67 4.59
N ARG A 26 3.47 -4.45 4.67
CA ARG A 26 3.44 -3.71 5.92
C ARG A 26 2.00 -3.35 6.26
N VAL A 27 1.60 -3.70 7.47
CA VAL A 27 0.26 -3.43 7.95
C VAL A 27 0.19 -2.01 8.48
N LEU A 28 -0.75 -1.22 7.99
CA LEU A 28 -1.02 0.13 8.47
C LEU A 28 -2.23 0.16 9.38
N ALA A 29 -3.22 -0.68 9.11
CA ALA A 29 -4.40 -0.89 9.94
C ALA A 29 -4.92 -2.27 9.57
N GLU A 30 -5.92 -2.79 10.30
CA GLU A 30 -6.38 -4.14 10.01
C GLU A 30 -7.01 -4.26 8.63
N ASP A 31 -7.44 -3.14 8.03
CA ASP A 31 -8.03 -3.13 6.71
C ASP A 31 -7.19 -2.32 5.70
N LEU A 32 -5.95 -2.03 6.03
CA LEU A 32 -5.10 -1.18 5.19
C LEU A 32 -3.66 -1.68 5.24
N VAL A 33 -3.11 -2.02 4.08
CA VAL A 33 -1.73 -2.49 3.99
C VAL A 33 -1.05 -1.84 2.81
N VAL A 34 0.29 -1.85 2.84
CA VAL A 34 1.10 -1.52 1.66
C VAL A 34 1.98 -2.71 1.36
N VAL A 35 2.22 -2.95 0.07
CA VAL A 35 3.10 -4.01 -0.38
C VAL A 35 4.13 -3.43 -1.33
N GLU A 36 5.30 -4.04 -1.34
CA GLU A 36 6.40 -3.63 -2.19
C GLU A 36 6.81 -4.80 -3.07
N GLY A 37 6.87 -4.57 -4.38
CA GLY A 37 7.25 -5.65 -5.27
C GLY A 37 7.39 -5.18 -6.70
N THR A 38 7.66 -6.13 -7.59
CA THR A 38 7.90 -5.86 -9.01
C THR A 38 6.72 -6.28 -9.88
N GLU A 39 5.64 -6.79 -9.28
CA GLU A 39 4.50 -7.27 -10.03
C GLU A 39 3.58 -6.14 -10.44
N SER A 40 2.71 -6.41 -11.41
CA SER A 40 1.77 -5.42 -11.89
C SER A 40 0.66 -5.16 -10.89
N LEU A 41 -0.04 -4.04 -11.07
CA LEU A 41 -1.20 -3.71 -10.25
C LEU A 41 -2.25 -4.82 -10.32
N SER A 42 -2.51 -5.34 -11.51
CA SER A 42 -3.51 -6.39 -11.68
C SER A 42 -3.13 -7.65 -10.90
N ARG A 43 -1.86 -8.03 -10.91
CA ARG A 43 -1.41 -9.22 -10.19
C ARG A 43 -1.54 -9.02 -8.69
N VAL A 44 -1.13 -7.87 -8.18
CA VAL A 44 -1.24 -7.56 -6.76
C VAL A 44 -2.71 -7.55 -6.34
N TYR A 45 -3.55 -6.89 -7.14
CA TYR A 45 -4.98 -6.82 -6.86
C TYR A 45 -5.61 -8.21 -6.73
N HIS A 46 -5.33 -9.09 -7.69
CA HIS A 46 -5.95 -10.41 -7.68
C HIS A 46 -5.46 -11.27 -6.52
N GLU A 47 -4.17 -11.16 -6.18
CA GLU A 47 -3.65 -11.93 -5.05
C GLU A 47 -4.29 -11.52 -3.74
N ILE A 48 -4.50 -10.23 -3.53
CA ILE A 48 -5.17 -9.76 -2.33
C ILE A 48 -6.65 -10.14 -2.36
N LYS A 49 -7.30 -9.97 -3.52
CA LYS A 49 -8.71 -10.28 -3.68
C LYS A 49 -9.02 -11.72 -3.29
N TRP A 50 -8.16 -12.65 -3.69
CA TRP A 50 -8.40 -14.06 -3.42
C TRP A 50 -8.29 -14.42 -1.95
N SER A 51 -7.68 -13.56 -1.14
CA SER A 51 -7.55 -13.80 0.30
C SER A 51 -8.70 -13.19 1.10
N LEU A 52 -9.63 -12.51 0.43
CA LEU A 52 -10.72 -11.80 1.10
C LEU A 52 -12.05 -12.50 0.85
N PRO A 53 -13.06 -12.25 1.70
CA PRO A 53 -14.41 -12.74 1.43
C PRO A 53 -14.94 -12.22 0.09
N ASP A 54 -15.81 -13.00 -0.55
CA ASP A 54 -16.29 -12.67 -1.88
C ASP A 54 -17.02 -11.33 -1.95
N ASP A 55 -17.64 -10.91 -0.84
CA ASP A 55 -18.42 -9.68 -0.82
C ASP A 55 -17.63 -8.49 -0.27
N ALA A 56 -16.34 -8.64 -0.04
CA ALA A 56 -15.52 -7.55 0.47
C ALA A 56 -15.18 -6.56 -0.64
N ALA A 57 -15.28 -5.27 -0.32
CA ALA A 57 -14.77 -4.25 -1.21
C ALA A 57 -13.25 -4.21 -1.13
N LEU A 58 -12.61 -3.86 -2.23
CA LEU A 58 -11.16 -3.82 -2.30
C LEU A 58 -10.73 -2.69 -3.23
N LEU A 59 -9.77 -1.90 -2.78
CA LEU A 59 -9.14 -0.86 -3.59
C LEU A 59 -7.64 -1.05 -3.51
N VAL A 60 -6.97 -1.10 -4.66
CA VAL A 60 -5.52 -1.19 -4.72
C VAL A 60 -5.03 -0.12 -5.68
N THR A 61 -4.02 0.63 -5.29
CA THR A 61 -3.47 1.70 -6.11
C THR A 61 -1.97 1.78 -5.93
N PRO A 62 -1.22 2.08 -6.99
CA PRO A 62 0.20 2.36 -6.82
C PRO A 62 0.41 3.69 -6.11
N VAL A 63 1.50 3.77 -5.37
CA VAL A 63 1.90 5.00 -4.67
C VAL A 63 3.26 5.39 -5.21
N ALA A 64 3.33 6.54 -5.88
CA ALA A 64 4.55 6.98 -6.56
C ALA A 64 5.33 8.01 -5.75
N GLU A 65 4.69 8.66 -4.79
CA GLU A 65 5.30 9.72 -4.00
C GLU A 65 4.89 9.53 -2.55
N ARG A 66 5.67 10.12 -1.64
CA ARG A 66 5.41 9.96 -0.20
C ARG A 66 4.04 10.49 0.16
N PRO A 67 3.18 9.66 0.77
CA PRO A 67 1.89 10.14 1.24
C PRO A 67 2.06 10.92 2.55
N LYS A 68 1.10 11.77 2.85
CA LYS A 68 0.98 12.35 4.18
C LYS A 68 0.13 11.42 5.02
N LEU A 69 0.54 11.23 6.26
CA LEU A 69 -0.13 10.27 7.12
C LEU A 69 -0.14 10.77 8.54
N LYS A 70 -1.06 10.23 9.35
CA LYS A 70 -1.24 10.62 10.72
C LYS A 70 -1.79 9.43 11.49
N TYR A 71 -1.21 9.17 12.65
CA TYR A 71 -1.67 8.11 13.57
C TYR A 71 -1.58 6.72 12.98
N LEU A 72 -0.61 6.50 12.10
CA LEU A 72 -0.28 5.16 11.63
C LEU A 72 0.84 4.58 12.48
N PRO A 73 1.12 3.28 12.37
CA PRO A 73 2.13 2.66 13.23
C PRO A 73 3.48 3.34 13.12
N ASP A 74 4.22 3.33 14.21
CA ASP A 74 5.55 3.91 14.26
C ASP A 74 6.42 3.33 13.16
N GLY A 75 7.23 4.20 12.53
CA GLY A 75 8.12 3.78 11.47
C GLY A 75 7.49 3.82 10.07
N THR A 76 6.18 4.08 9.96
CA THR A 76 5.53 4.12 8.66
C THR A 76 6.07 5.26 7.81
N THR A 77 6.24 6.45 8.38
CA THR A 77 6.79 7.58 7.65
C THR A 77 8.18 7.27 7.12
N THR A 78 9.03 6.67 7.94
CA THR A 78 10.38 6.30 7.53
C THR A 78 10.33 5.24 6.44
N TRP A 79 9.41 4.28 6.55
CA TRP A 79 9.27 3.23 5.55
C TRP A 79 8.97 3.83 4.17
N PHE A 80 8.06 4.79 4.10
CA PHE A 80 7.75 5.46 2.84
C PHE A 80 8.92 6.34 2.39
N ARG A 81 9.55 7.06 3.31
CA ARG A 81 10.65 7.95 2.95
C ARG A 81 11.82 7.19 2.34
N ASP A 82 12.08 6.00 2.83
CA ASP A 82 13.19 5.19 2.32
C ASP A 82 12.92 4.65 0.93
N ARG A 83 11.65 4.63 0.49
CA ARG A 83 11.25 3.97 -0.74
C ARG A 83 10.72 4.91 -1.82
N LEU A 84 10.20 6.07 -1.43
CA LEU A 84 9.51 6.95 -2.37
C LEU A 84 10.10 8.36 -2.32
N PRO A 85 10.07 9.07 -3.47
CA PRO A 85 10.50 10.48 -3.49
C PRO A 85 9.48 11.36 -2.81
N PRO A 86 9.89 12.58 -2.40
CA PRO A 86 8.94 13.52 -1.83
C PRO A 86 7.89 13.94 -2.86
N GLN A 87 6.77 14.45 -2.35
CA GLN A 87 5.72 14.95 -3.22
C GLN A 87 6.27 16.05 -4.11
N THR A 88 5.86 16.04 -5.38
CA THR A 88 6.19 17.11 -6.30
C THR A 88 5.28 18.29 -6.01
N GLU A 89 5.87 19.44 -5.76
CA GLU A 89 5.10 20.65 -5.49
C GLU A 89 4.83 21.36 -6.78
N ALA A 90 3.58 21.38 -7.18
CA ALA A 90 3.21 21.96 -8.46
C ALA A 90 2.41 23.24 -8.30
N GLY A 91 2.21 23.70 -7.11
CA GLY A 91 1.41 24.89 -6.88
C GLY A 91 1.42 25.31 -5.45
N PRO A 92 0.52 26.22 -5.08
CA PRO A 92 0.51 26.73 -3.71
C PRO A 92 0.21 25.63 -2.72
N ARG A 93 0.70 25.82 -1.54
CA ARG A 93 0.47 24.87 -0.45
C ARG A 93 -0.94 25.07 0.06
N ASP A 94 -1.57 24.00 0.35
CA ASP A 94 -2.92 24.05 0.87
C ASP A 94 -3.02 23.51 2.29
N ASP A 95 -1.92 23.23 2.88
CA ASP A 95 -1.93 22.63 4.22
C ASP A 95 -1.96 23.66 5.35
#